data_421e87ac972f152c55e92a2cace881de
#
_entry.id   421e87ac972f152c55e92a2cace881de
#
_cell.length_a   1.000
_cell.length_b   1.000
_cell.length_c   1.000
_cell.angle_alpha   90.00
_cell.angle_beta   90.00
_cell.angle_gamma   90.00
#
_symmetry.space_group_name_H-M   'P 1'
#
loop_
_entity.id
_entity.type
_entity.pdbx_description
1 polymer ?
#
loop_
_entity_poly.entity_id
_entity_poly.type
_entity_poly.pdbx_seq_one_letter_code
_entity_poly.pdbx_strand_id
1 'polypeptide(L)'
;MDDMVSTEKDVFEPSLPDISSDTFKESNEKIAELSKKGYQLLKESEFDKAREAFFQILDIEDNNNYALVGLGDTSRKENKFNEAITFYNKCLSFYPSNNYALFGLADCYKALNQFSKAIDIWQQYLVHDDKNITVITRVADAYRKIHEFKKSKELYLKVLEMEKDNPYALIGLGHLSYDFKEYKDALGYWTRIYDLNLDNVDIRVLTAIGNCHRKLKTFEKGTFFFEKALERDPKNFYALFGLADCYRGMNQQAKSIEYWNMILELDPKNKVILTRAGDAYRTIGNYDEAVKYYTKALEIDFDIYAAIGLALICKCQGKFEEAVDRFKNLIRNDPRNSRLYVDLAECYSLMNKKDEAIKLLEDYLRNDGKNIQIRNLLERLRK
;
A
#
# COMPACT_ATOMS: atom_id res chain seq x y z
N MET A 1 -23.48 73.51 -57.89
CA MET A 1 -22.12 74.01 -57.89
C MET A 1 -21.40 73.36 -56.78
N ASP A 2 -20.54 72.45 -56.84
CA ASP A 2 -19.79 71.73 -57.82
C ASP A 2 -19.12 70.60 -57.06
N ASP A 3 -19.26 69.59 -57.62
CA ASP A 3 -18.47 68.56 -58.23
C ASP A 3 -17.80 67.58 -57.20
N MET A 4 -18.37 66.43 -57.29
CA MET A 4 -17.79 65.19 -56.76
C MET A 4 -16.57 64.77 -57.59
N VAL A 5 -15.57 64.26 -56.90
CA VAL A 5 -14.65 63.30 -57.51
C VAL A 5 -14.58 62.10 -56.58
N SER A 6 -15.17 61.02 -57.05
CA SER A 6 -14.96 59.67 -56.42
C SER A 6 -13.56 59.14 -56.70
N THR A 7 -12.90 58.70 -55.72
CA THR A 7 -11.70 57.79 -55.83
C THR A 7 -12.06 56.47 -55.22
N GLU A 8 -12.35 55.50 -56.08
CA GLU A 8 -12.34 54.08 -55.74
C GLU A 8 -10.95 53.70 -55.23
N LYS A 9 -10.88 53.23 -53.96
CA LYS A 9 -9.72 52.51 -53.46
C LYS A 9 -10.03 51.03 -53.63
N ASP A 10 -9.31 50.40 -54.54
CA ASP A 10 -9.17 48.96 -54.67
C ASP A 10 -8.67 48.39 -53.33
N VAL A 11 -9.57 47.77 -52.59
CA VAL A 11 -9.22 46.95 -51.45
C VAL A 11 -8.85 45.58 -52.02
N PHE A 12 -7.54 45.31 -52.06
CA PHE A 12 -6.99 43.99 -52.35
C PHE A 12 -7.35 43.08 -51.18
N GLU A 13 -8.46 42.30 -51.27
CA GLU A 13 -8.69 41.16 -50.37
C GLU A 13 -7.70 40.07 -50.76
N PRO A 14 -6.85 39.58 -49.81
CA PRO A 14 -6.06 38.41 -50.08
C PRO A 14 -6.99 37.23 -50.18
N SER A 15 -7.13 36.63 -51.34
CA SER A 15 -7.78 35.37 -51.57
C SER A 15 -7.13 34.30 -50.70
N LEU A 16 -7.85 33.79 -49.69
CA LEU A 16 -7.48 32.57 -49.00
C LEU A 16 -7.29 31.46 -50.04
N PRO A 17 -6.25 30.65 -49.96
CA PRO A 17 -6.10 29.55 -50.89
C PRO A 17 -7.30 28.61 -50.75
N ASP A 18 -7.92 28.33 -51.87
CA ASP A 18 -9.02 27.38 -52.03
C ASP A 18 -8.42 25.98 -51.72
N ILE A 19 -8.47 25.56 -50.47
CA ILE A 19 -8.10 24.20 -50.11
C ILE A 19 -9.20 23.31 -50.69
N SER A 20 -8.89 22.63 -51.79
CA SER A 20 -9.83 21.76 -52.46
C SER A 20 -10.40 20.71 -51.46
N SER A 21 -11.71 20.46 -51.55
CA SER A 21 -12.39 19.46 -50.70
C SER A 21 -11.72 18.07 -50.73
N ASP A 22 -10.95 17.79 -51.74
CA ASP A 22 -10.23 16.54 -51.97
C ASP A 22 -8.94 16.47 -51.11
N THR A 23 -8.17 17.55 -50.99
CA THR A 23 -6.98 17.58 -50.11
C THR A 23 -7.34 17.47 -48.64
N PHE A 24 -8.45 18.05 -48.21
CA PHE A 24 -8.96 17.90 -46.83
C PHE A 24 -9.42 16.47 -46.54
N LYS A 25 -10.01 15.81 -47.52
CA LYS A 25 -10.45 14.42 -47.43
C LYS A 25 -9.27 13.44 -47.32
N GLU A 26 -8.27 13.61 -48.17
CA GLU A 26 -7.00 12.82 -48.13
C GLU A 26 -6.26 13.00 -46.81
N SER A 27 -6.18 14.21 -46.27
CA SER A 27 -5.56 14.47 -44.95
C SER A 27 -6.27 13.76 -43.83
N ASN A 28 -7.60 13.78 -43.77
CA ASN A 28 -8.40 13.10 -42.76
C ASN A 28 -8.27 11.55 -42.83
N GLU A 29 -8.25 11.00 -44.04
CA GLU A 29 -8.05 9.56 -44.27
C GLU A 29 -6.65 9.14 -43.77
N LYS A 30 -5.61 9.92 -44.07
CA LYS A 30 -4.24 9.68 -43.62
C LYS A 30 -4.11 9.78 -42.09
N ILE A 31 -4.74 10.77 -41.46
CA ILE A 31 -4.79 10.90 -39.99
C ILE A 31 -5.46 9.67 -39.38
N ALA A 32 -6.57 9.20 -39.90
CA ALA A 32 -7.28 8.03 -39.41
C ALA A 32 -6.44 6.76 -39.53
N GLU A 33 -5.74 6.56 -40.67
CA GLU A 33 -4.84 5.43 -40.87
C GLU A 33 -3.65 5.44 -39.91
N LEU A 34 -2.98 6.58 -39.82
CA LEU A 34 -1.84 6.75 -38.89
C LEU A 34 -2.25 6.57 -37.42
N SER A 35 -3.44 7.08 -37.04
CA SER A 35 -3.98 6.92 -35.69
C SER A 35 -4.20 5.44 -35.37
N LYS A 36 -4.88 4.71 -36.28
CA LYS A 36 -5.09 3.26 -36.12
C LYS A 36 -3.77 2.50 -36.01
N LYS A 37 -2.81 2.81 -36.87
CA LYS A 37 -1.46 2.23 -36.85
C LYS A 37 -0.73 2.54 -35.55
N GLY A 38 -0.74 3.78 -35.09
CA GLY A 38 -0.11 4.21 -33.86
C GLY A 38 -0.64 3.48 -32.62
N TYR A 39 -1.96 3.38 -32.46
CA TYR A 39 -2.59 2.65 -31.37
C TYR A 39 -2.35 1.13 -31.43
N GLN A 40 -2.26 0.55 -32.64
CA GLN A 40 -1.90 -0.85 -32.79
C GLN A 40 -0.45 -1.10 -32.33
N LEU A 41 0.50 -0.30 -32.80
CA LEU A 41 1.90 -0.36 -32.38
C LEU A 41 2.06 -0.16 -30.87
N LEU A 42 1.29 0.74 -30.29
CA LEU A 42 1.22 0.96 -28.85
C LEU A 42 0.73 -0.29 -28.09
N LYS A 43 -0.23 -1.02 -28.66
CA LYS A 43 -0.72 -2.30 -28.10
C LYS A 43 0.34 -3.40 -28.20
N GLU A 44 1.13 -3.40 -29.25
CA GLU A 44 2.24 -4.33 -29.50
C GLU A 44 3.50 -3.96 -28.72
N SER A 45 3.48 -2.84 -27.96
CA SER A 45 4.61 -2.30 -27.20
C SER A 45 5.79 -1.80 -28.06
N GLU A 46 5.53 -1.49 -29.34
CA GLU A 46 6.47 -0.90 -30.28
C GLU A 46 6.47 0.64 -30.14
N PHE A 47 6.96 1.12 -28.98
CA PHE A 47 6.77 2.50 -28.54
C PHE A 47 7.39 3.55 -29.48
N ASP A 48 8.58 3.30 -30.01
CA ASP A 48 9.26 4.24 -30.92
C ASP A 48 8.48 4.41 -32.22
N LYS A 49 8.01 3.30 -32.81
CA LYS A 49 7.20 3.33 -34.04
C LYS A 49 5.83 3.96 -33.81
N ALA A 50 5.19 3.71 -32.65
CA ALA A 50 3.94 4.34 -32.27
C ALA A 50 4.11 5.86 -32.17
N ARG A 51 5.17 6.30 -31.52
CA ARG A 51 5.55 7.73 -31.39
C ARG A 51 5.73 8.38 -32.74
N GLU A 52 6.47 7.73 -33.64
CA GLU A 52 6.69 8.23 -35.01
C GLU A 52 5.35 8.40 -35.77
N ALA A 53 4.46 7.41 -35.69
CA ALA A 53 3.16 7.51 -36.33
C ALA A 53 2.31 8.67 -35.77
N PHE A 54 2.33 8.91 -34.47
CA PHE A 54 1.62 10.04 -33.86
C PHE A 54 2.25 11.38 -34.19
N PHE A 55 3.58 11.49 -34.31
CA PHE A 55 4.23 12.73 -34.77
C PHE A 55 3.90 13.03 -36.22
N GLN A 56 3.82 12.03 -37.11
CA GLN A 56 3.36 12.23 -38.49
C GLN A 56 1.93 12.83 -38.58
N ILE A 57 1.09 12.54 -37.59
CA ILE A 57 -0.23 13.18 -37.49
C ILE A 57 -0.08 14.65 -37.08
N LEU A 58 0.80 14.95 -36.12
CA LEU A 58 1.03 16.33 -35.68
C LEU A 58 1.69 17.18 -36.77
N ASP A 59 2.41 16.60 -37.72
CA ASP A 59 2.95 17.29 -38.90
C ASP A 59 1.80 17.72 -39.88
N ILE A 60 0.69 17.02 -39.82
CA ILE A 60 -0.51 17.36 -40.66
C ILE A 60 -1.44 18.32 -39.88
N GLU A 61 -1.63 18.06 -38.59
CA GLU A 61 -2.52 18.81 -37.69
C GLU A 61 -1.87 18.89 -36.29
N ASP A 62 -1.23 20.00 -35.98
CA ASP A 62 -0.37 20.19 -34.80
C ASP A 62 -1.06 20.11 -33.44
N ASN A 63 -2.39 20.22 -33.43
CA ASN A 63 -3.25 20.12 -32.24
C ASN A 63 -4.15 18.88 -32.25
N ASN A 64 -3.90 17.91 -33.12
CA ASN A 64 -4.74 16.72 -33.24
C ASN A 64 -4.84 15.95 -31.90
N ASN A 65 -6.07 15.78 -31.40
CA ASN A 65 -6.31 15.17 -30.08
C ASN A 65 -5.90 13.69 -30.03
N TYR A 66 -6.09 12.91 -31.10
CA TYR A 66 -5.71 11.49 -31.15
C TYR A 66 -4.19 11.32 -31.08
N ALA A 67 -3.44 12.17 -31.75
CA ALA A 67 -1.98 12.15 -31.72
C ALA A 67 -1.45 12.59 -30.35
N LEU A 68 -1.97 13.68 -29.78
CA LEU A 68 -1.53 14.16 -28.48
C LEU A 68 -1.84 13.16 -27.34
N VAL A 69 -3.03 12.56 -27.34
CA VAL A 69 -3.39 11.49 -26.40
C VAL A 69 -2.53 10.25 -26.63
N GLY A 70 -2.31 9.85 -27.91
CA GLY A 70 -1.49 8.70 -28.25
C GLY A 70 -0.01 8.85 -27.80
N LEU A 71 0.58 10.03 -27.94
CA LEU A 71 1.93 10.35 -27.43
C LEU A 71 1.96 10.31 -25.90
N GLY A 72 0.93 10.86 -25.26
CA GLY A 72 0.76 10.77 -23.80
C GLY A 72 0.67 9.32 -23.31
N ASP A 73 -0.16 8.50 -23.96
CA ASP A 73 -0.30 7.08 -23.64
C ASP A 73 0.99 6.29 -23.87
N THR A 74 1.70 6.59 -24.96
CA THR A 74 3.00 5.97 -25.26
C THR A 74 4.01 6.29 -24.15
N SER A 75 4.18 7.57 -23.81
CA SER A 75 5.10 8.01 -22.76
C SER A 75 4.70 7.43 -21.39
N ARG A 76 3.39 7.36 -21.09
CA ARG A 76 2.87 6.75 -19.85
C ARG A 76 3.19 5.26 -19.76
N LYS A 77 3.07 4.50 -20.83
CA LYS A 77 3.43 3.08 -20.87
C LYS A 77 4.93 2.83 -20.71
N GLU A 78 5.75 3.76 -21.19
CA GLU A 78 7.20 3.75 -20.95
C GLU A 78 7.59 4.23 -19.53
N ASN A 79 6.63 4.56 -18.67
CA ASN A 79 6.81 5.17 -17.35
C ASN A 79 7.48 6.57 -17.38
N LYS A 80 7.47 7.25 -18.53
CA LYS A 80 7.92 8.64 -18.72
C LYS A 80 6.79 9.61 -18.34
N PHE A 81 6.36 9.57 -17.07
CA PHE A 81 5.13 10.26 -16.62
C PHE A 81 5.17 11.77 -16.83
N ASN A 82 6.31 12.43 -16.63
CA ASN A 82 6.42 13.87 -16.85
C ASN A 82 6.25 14.27 -18.32
N GLU A 83 6.77 13.47 -19.24
CA GLU A 83 6.58 13.65 -20.67
C GLU A 83 5.12 13.43 -21.06
N ALA A 84 4.50 12.37 -20.54
CA ALA A 84 3.07 12.09 -20.74
C ALA A 84 2.19 13.26 -20.27
N ILE A 85 2.47 13.83 -19.09
CA ILE A 85 1.79 15.02 -18.55
C ILE A 85 1.86 16.18 -19.53
N THR A 86 2.99 16.40 -20.19
CA THR A 86 3.14 17.50 -21.17
C THR A 86 2.22 17.31 -22.35
N PHE A 87 2.14 16.10 -22.93
CA PHE A 87 1.26 15.82 -24.05
C PHE A 87 -0.23 15.89 -23.67
N TYR A 88 -0.63 15.35 -22.53
CA TYR A 88 -2.01 15.44 -22.08
C TYR A 88 -2.42 16.89 -21.80
N ASN A 89 -1.57 17.69 -21.18
CA ASN A 89 -1.84 19.11 -20.96
C ASN A 89 -1.92 19.88 -22.27
N LYS A 90 -1.08 19.58 -23.27
CA LYS A 90 -1.20 20.17 -24.60
C LYS A 90 -2.53 19.79 -25.23
N CYS A 91 -2.97 18.54 -25.12
CA CYS A 91 -4.31 18.14 -25.61
C CYS A 91 -5.42 18.94 -24.90
N LEU A 92 -5.36 19.03 -23.57
CA LEU A 92 -6.40 19.71 -22.77
C LEU A 92 -6.40 21.23 -22.96
N SER A 93 -5.34 21.84 -23.43
CA SER A 93 -5.32 23.27 -23.78
C SER A 93 -6.19 23.58 -25.01
N PHE A 94 -6.35 22.62 -25.92
CA PHE A 94 -7.23 22.73 -27.09
C PHE A 94 -8.60 22.06 -26.87
N TYR A 95 -8.61 20.97 -26.11
CA TYR A 95 -9.79 20.12 -25.86
C TYR A 95 -9.99 19.89 -24.36
N PRO A 96 -10.47 20.89 -23.59
CA PRO A 96 -10.53 20.83 -22.11
C PRO A 96 -11.36 19.68 -21.55
N SER A 97 -12.32 19.17 -22.29
CA SER A 97 -13.21 18.06 -21.92
C SER A 97 -12.81 16.72 -22.53
N ASN A 98 -11.59 16.57 -23.04
CA ASN A 98 -11.13 15.30 -23.59
C ASN A 98 -10.93 14.28 -22.46
N ASN A 99 -11.87 13.35 -22.30
CA ASN A 99 -11.89 12.35 -21.25
C ASN A 99 -10.67 11.42 -21.27
N TYR A 100 -10.11 11.10 -22.44
CA TYR A 100 -8.91 10.26 -22.53
C TYR A 100 -7.68 10.98 -21.99
N ALA A 101 -7.52 12.26 -22.33
CA ALA A 101 -6.44 13.09 -21.81
C ALA A 101 -6.58 13.32 -20.29
N LEU A 102 -7.78 13.64 -19.77
CA LEU A 102 -8.04 13.79 -18.35
C LEU A 102 -7.72 12.49 -17.59
N PHE A 103 -8.18 11.34 -18.10
CA PHE A 103 -7.93 10.05 -17.48
C PHE A 103 -6.42 9.72 -17.44
N GLY A 104 -5.72 9.87 -18.56
CA GLY A 104 -4.29 9.61 -18.67
C GLY A 104 -3.45 10.54 -17.80
N LEU A 105 -3.80 11.83 -17.77
CA LEU A 105 -3.14 12.84 -16.94
C LEU A 105 -3.26 12.52 -15.44
N ALA A 106 -4.46 12.18 -14.98
CA ALA A 106 -4.71 11.82 -13.60
C ALA A 106 -3.97 10.53 -13.20
N ASP A 107 -3.91 9.53 -14.11
CA ASP A 107 -3.13 8.31 -13.88
C ASP A 107 -1.63 8.60 -13.77
N CYS A 108 -1.09 9.55 -14.53
CA CYS A 108 0.30 9.99 -14.39
C CYS A 108 0.55 10.63 -13.03
N TYR A 109 -0.32 11.53 -12.58
CA TYR A 109 -0.18 12.12 -11.24
C TYR A 109 -0.30 11.08 -10.13
N LYS A 110 -1.19 10.10 -10.27
CA LYS A 110 -1.28 8.96 -9.34
C LYS A 110 0.02 8.15 -9.31
N ALA A 111 0.62 7.84 -10.45
CA ALA A 111 1.87 7.09 -10.55
C ALA A 111 3.05 7.84 -9.88
N LEU A 112 3.03 9.17 -9.94
CA LEU A 112 3.98 10.05 -9.25
C LEU A 112 3.64 10.29 -7.76
N ASN A 113 2.64 9.59 -7.20
CA ASN A 113 2.12 9.77 -5.84
C ASN A 113 1.57 11.19 -5.55
N GLN A 114 1.24 11.97 -6.58
CA GLN A 114 0.62 13.28 -6.47
C GLN A 114 -0.92 13.14 -6.42
N PHE A 115 -1.41 12.46 -5.40
CA PHE A 115 -2.82 12.05 -5.31
C PHE A 115 -3.80 13.21 -5.32
N SER A 116 -3.48 14.35 -4.69
CA SER A 116 -4.36 15.54 -4.71
C SER A 116 -4.59 16.04 -6.14
N LYS A 117 -3.52 16.16 -6.94
CA LYS A 117 -3.67 16.56 -8.34
C LYS A 117 -4.43 15.52 -9.17
N ALA A 118 -4.20 14.24 -8.92
CA ALA A 118 -4.95 13.19 -9.58
C ALA A 118 -6.45 13.29 -9.29
N ILE A 119 -6.83 13.56 -8.04
CA ILE A 119 -8.22 13.78 -7.61
C ILE A 119 -8.84 14.96 -8.37
N ASP A 120 -8.15 16.10 -8.42
CA ASP A 120 -8.65 17.30 -9.09
C ASP A 120 -8.94 17.05 -10.58
N ILE A 121 -8.05 16.32 -11.26
CA ILE A 121 -8.24 15.96 -12.68
C ILE A 121 -9.36 14.93 -12.87
N TRP A 122 -9.43 13.90 -12.02
CA TRP A 122 -10.55 12.94 -12.10
C TRP A 122 -11.90 13.59 -11.77
N GLN A 123 -11.94 14.61 -10.90
CA GLN A 123 -13.15 15.37 -10.63
C GLN A 123 -13.58 16.17 -11.86
N GLN A 124 -12.65 16.75 -12.64
CA GLN A 124 -12.95 17.37 -13.92
C GLN A 124 -13.53 16.36 -14.91
N TYR A 125 -12.98 15.13 -14.97
CA TYR A 125 -13.57 14.05 -15.77
C TYR A 125 -15.02 13.77 -15.36
N LEU A 126 -15.29 13.65 -14.04
CA LEU A 126 -16.61 13.33 -13.51
C LEU A 126 -17.67 14.43 -13.72
N VAL A 127 -17.28 15.66 -14.08
CA VAL A 127 -18.22 16.69 -14.54
C VAL A 127 -18.91 16.28 -15.85
N HIS A 128 -18.22 15.51 -16.70
CA HIS A 128 -18.72 15.06 -18.00
C HIS A 128 -19.33 13.66 -17.95
N ASP A 129 -18.89 12.81 -17.03
CA ASP A 129 -19.34 11.43 -16.85
C ASP A 129 -19.36 11.06 -15.35
N ASP A 130 -20.41 11.52 -14.65
CA ASP A 130 -20.59 11.42 -13.18
C ASP A 130 -20.90 9.99 -12.71
N LYS A 131 -21.13 9.06 -13.64
CA LYS A 131 -21.44 7.65 -13.37
C LYS A 131 -20.31 6.69 -13.72
N ASN A 132 -19.14 7.21 -14.10
CA ASN A 132 -18.01 6.36 -14.44
C ASN A 132 -17.44 5.66 -13.19
N ILE A 133 -17.86 4.42 -12.98
CA ILE A 133 -17.48 3.60 -11.83
C ILE A 133 -15.95 3.48 -11.69
N THR A 134 -15.25 3.33 -12.82
CA THR A 134 -13.78 3.23 -12.80
C THR A 134 -13.13 4.50 -12.26
N VAL A 135 -13.59 5.66 -12.66
CA VAL A 135 -13.05 6.93 -12.18
C VAL A 135 -13.46 7.19 -10.73
N ILE A 136 -14.72 6.93 -10.37
CA ILE A 136 -15.18 7.07 -8.97
C ILE A 136 -14.34 6.20 -8.04
N THR A 137 -14.05 4.95 -8.39
CA THR A 137 -13.21 4.05 -7.57
C THR A 137 -11.77 4.55 -7.49
N ARG A 138 -11.19 5.10 -8.57
CA ARG A 138 -9.85 5.70 -8.54
C ARG A 138 -9.77 6.91 -7.63
N VAL A 139 -10.79 7.78 -7.64
CA VAL A 139 -10.89 8.93 -6.72
C VAL A 139 -11.00 8.44 -5.28
N ALA A 140 -11.82 7.42 -5.03
CA ALA A 140 -11.96 6.83 -3.70
C ALA A 140 -10.63 6.25 -3.19
N ASP A 141 -9.88 5.52 -4.03
CA ASP A 141 -8.55 5.00 -3.72
C ASP A 141 -7.55 6.13 -3.41
N ALA A 142 -7.58 7.20 -4.20
CA ALA A 142 -6.70 8.34 -3.99
C ALA A 142 -7.01 9.06 -2.69
N TYR A 143 -8.30 9.26 -2.35
CA TYR A 143 -8.70 9.79 -1.04
C TYR A 143 -8.23 8.90 0.12
N ARG A 144 -8.29 7.58 -0.02
CA ARG A 144 -7.74 6.66 0.98
C ARG A 144 -6.24 6.86 1.17
N LYS A 145 -5.49 7.06 0.10
CA LYS A 145 -4.03 7.29 0.13
C LYS A 145 -3.62 8.59 0.82
N ILE A 146 -4.44 9.64 0.73
CA ILE A 146 -4.21 10.91 1.43
C ILE A 146 -4.93 10.99 2.79
N HIS A 147 -5.44 9.85 3.29
CA HIS A 147 -6.12 9.71 4.58
C HIS A 147 -7.45 10.50 4.71
N GLU A 148 -8.06 10.89 3.60
CA GLU A 148 -9.41 11.47 3.53
C GLU A 148 -10.48 10.37 3.55
N PHE A 149 -10.49 9.62 4.60
CA PHE A 149 -11.20 8.34 4.69
C PHE A 149 -12.73 8.46 4.57
N LYS A 150 -13.31 9.55 5.08
CA LYS A 150 -14.76 9.76 4.96
C LYS A 150 -15.17 9.89 3.52
N LYS A 151 -14.47 10.71 2.74
CA LYS A 151 -14.72 10.89 1.30
C LYS A 151 -14.50 9.59 0.52
N SER A 152 -13.44 8.86 0.87
CA SER A 152 -13.16 7.55 0.28
C SER A 152 -14.32 6.57 0.50
N LYS A 153 -14.82 6.45 1.76
CA LYS A 153 -15.93 5.57 2.11
C LYS A 153 -17.21 5.93 1.35
N GLU A 154 -17.55 7.21 1.31
CA GLU A 154 -18.75 7.72 0.61
C GLU A 154 -18.72 7.35 -0.88
N LEU A 155 -17.58 7.50 -1.55
CA LEU A 155 -17.45 7.18 -2.97
C LEU A 155 -17.52 5.67 -3.24
N TYR A 156 -16.89 4.83 -2.43
CA TYR A 156 -17.04 3.38 -2.59
C TYR A 156 -18.48 2.91 -2.34
N LEU A 157 -19.18 3.49 -1.36
CA LEU A 157 -20.59 3.19 -1.12
C LEU A 157 -21.45 3.63 -2.30
N LYS A 158 -21.20 4.82 -2.87
CA LYS A 158 -21.86 5.27 -4.11
C LYS A 158 -21.67 4.25 -5.24
N VAL A 159 -20.49 3.69 -5.40
CA VAL A 159 -20.25 2.63 -6.40
C VAL A 159 -21.09 1.38 -6.08
N LEU A 160 -21.19 0.95 -4.82
CA LEU A 160 -22.02 -0.21 -4.45
C LEU A 160 -23.53 0.04 -4.60
N GLU A 161 -23.99 1.29 -4.55
CA GLU A 161 -25.38 1.65 -4.90
C GLU A 161 -25.64 1.49 -6.41
N MET A 162 -24.65 1.79 -7.25
CA MET A 162 -24.75 1.65 -8.71
C MET A 162 -24.54 0.21 -9.15
N GLU A 163 -23.59 -0.49 -8.57
CA GLU A 163 -23.20 -1.86 -8.86
C GLU A 163 -22.93 -2.61 -7.55
N LYS A 164 -23.98 -3.30 -7.07
CA LYS A 164 -24.04 -3.89 -5.74
C LYS A 164 -22.82 -4.75 -5.37
N ASP A 165 -22.29 -5.51 -6.31
CA ASP A 165 -21.19 -6.46 -6.11
C ASP A 165 -19.90 -6.04 -6.81
N ASN A 166 -19.69 -4.73 -7.01
CA ASN A 166 -18.48 -4.23 -7.63
C ASN A 166 -17.22 -4.64 -6.83
N PRO A 167 -16.33 -5.45 -7.41
CA PRO A 167 -15.20 -6.01 -6.66
C PRO A 167 -14.19 -4.93 -6.23
N TYR A 168 -14.01 -3.88 -7.00
CA TYR A 168 -13.07 -2.81 -6.65
C TYR A 168 -13.55 -1.99 -5.45
N ALA A 169 -14.85 -1.70 -5.40
CA ALA A 169 -15.44 -0.99 -4.27
C ALA A 169 -15.42 -1.85 -2.99
N LEU A 170 -15.75 -3.15 -3.10
CA LEU A 170 -15.65 -4.09 -1.98
C LEU A 170 -14.22 -4.23 -1.47
N ILE A 171 -13.23 -4.34 -2.37
CA ILE A 171 -11.80 -4.37 -2.02
C ILE A 171 -11.39 -3.06 -1.32
N GLY A 172 -11.80 -1.92 -1.86
CA GLY A 172 -11.51 -0.60 -1.29
C GLY A 172 -12.07 -0.44 0.12
N LEU A 173 -13.34 -0.80 0.33
CA LEU A 173 -14.01 -0.78 1.65
C LEU A 173 -13.37 -1.79 2.62
N GLY A 174 -12.99 -2.97 2.13
CA GLY A 174 -12.30 -3.97 2.94
C GLY A 174 -10.96 -3.43 3.47
N HIS A 175 -10.14 -2.83 2.61
CA HIS A 175 -8.90 -2.19 3.02
C HIS A 175 -9.14 -1.01 3.97
N LEU A 176 -10.10 -0.14 3.64
CA LEU A 176 -10.43 1.02 4.45
C LEU A 176 -10.82 0.61 5.87
N SER A 177 -11.77 -0.32 6.01
CA SER A 177 -12.21 -0.83 7.32
C SER A 177 -11.08 -1.52 8.08
N TYR A 178 -10.17 -2.23 7.37
CA TYR A 178 -9.03 -2.86 8.01
C TYR A 178 -8.03 -1.82 8.57
N ASP A 179 -7.76 -0.75 7.83
CA ASP A 179 -6.88 0.35 8.25
C ASP A 179 -7.43 1.08 9.50
N PHE A 180 -8.77 1.20 9.61
CA PHE A 180 -9.46 1.71 10.79
C PHE A 180 -9.62 0.71 11.93
N LYS A 181 -9.10 -0.50 11.78
CA LYS A 181 -9.27 -1.59 12.75
C LYS A 181 -10.72 -2.06 12.94
N GLU A 182 -11.61 -1.71 12.02
CA GLU A 182 -12.99 -2.21 11.91
C GLU A 182 -12.97 -3.61 11.27
N TYR A 183 -12.30 -4.56 11.94
CA TYR A 183 -11.98 -5.86 11.34
C TYR A 183 -13.21 -6.72 11.03
N LYS A 184 -14.34 -6.50 11.71
CA LYS A 184 -15.59 -7.20 11.40
C LYS A 184 -16.19 -6.73 10.09
N ASP A 185 -16.19 -5.41 9.85
CA ASP A 185 -16.70 -4.83 8.60
C ASP A 185 -15.79 -5.18 7.44
N ALA A 186 -14.46 -5.08 7.65
CA ALA A 186 -13.48 -5.53 6.67
C ALA A 186 -13.71 -7.00 6.27
N LEU A 187 -13.93 -7.88 7.26
CA LEU A 187 -14.23 -9.29 7.02
C LEU A 187 -15.51 -9.46 6.19
N GLY A 188 -16.57 -8.69 6.47
CA GLY A 188 -17.82 -8.72 5.71
C GLY A 188 -17.62 -8.40 4.23
N TYR A 189 -16.85 -7.35 3.90
CA TYR A 189 -16.54 -7.00 2.51
C TYR A 189 -15.70 -8.07 1.81
N TRP A 190 -14.66 -8.59 2.48
CA TRP A 190 -13.80 -9.62 1.90
C TRP A 190 -14.52 -10.95 1.71
N THR A 191 -15.37 -11.36 2.67
CA THR A 191 -16.18 -12.58 2.55
C THR A 191 -17.14 -12.49 1.38
N ARG A 192 -17.75 -11.32 1.16
CA ARG A 192 -18.64 -11.10 0.01
C ARG A 192 -17.91 -11.29 -1.33
N ILE A 193 -16.66 -10.83 -1.45
CA ILE A 193 -15.83 -11.08 -2.65
C ILE A 193 -15.51 -12.57 -2.79
N TYR A 194 -15.21 -13.24 -1.66
CA TYR A 194 -14.95 -14.66 -1.63
C TYR A 194 -16.15 -15.47 -2.13
N ASP A 195 -17.37 -15.15 -1.64
CA ASP A 195 -18.60 -15.84 -2.00
C ASP A 195 -18.98 -15.64 -3.49
N LEU A 196 -18.63 -14.51 -4.07
CA LEU A 196 -18.86 -14.22 -5.49
C LEU A 196 -17.92 -14.96 -6.45
N ASN A 197 -16.76 -15.42 -5.99
CA ASN A 197 -15.69 -15.99 -6.83
C ASN A 197 -15.11 -17.28 -6.27
N LEU A 198 -15.93 -18.17 -5.70
CA LEU A 198 -15.50 -19.37 -4.97
C LEU A 198 -14.44 -20.22 -5.69
N ASP A 199 -14.56 -20.37 -7.01
CA ASP A 199 -13.66 -21.22 -7.79
C ASP A 199 -12.31 -20.54 -8.14
N ASN A 200 -12.27 -19.22 -8.17
CA ASN A 200 -11.09 -18.46 -8.59
C ASN A 200 -10.83 -17.21 -7.72
N VAL A 201 -10.88 -17.37 -6.42
CA VAL A 201 -10.61 -16.27 -5.48
C VAL A 201 -9.15 -15.84 -5.56
N ASP A 202 -8.90 -14.54 -5.67
CA ASP A 202 -7.55 -13.98 -5.59
C ASP A 202 -6.90 -14.30 -4.22
N ILE A 203 -5.64 -14.73 -4.25
CA ILE A 203 -4.87 -15.07 -3.05
C ILE A 203 -4.80 -13.90 -2.04
N ARG A 204 -4.84 -12.67 -2.54
CA ARG A 204 -4.89 -11.45 -1.71
C ARG A 204 -6.18 -11.37 -0.90
N VAL A 205 -7.30 -11.82 -1.44
CA VAL A 205 -8.59 -11.88 -0.72
C VAL A 205 -8.51 -12.93 0.38
N LEU A 206 -7.98 -14.13 0.09
CA LEU A 206 -7.80 -15.19 1.07
C LEU A 206 -6.93 -14.71 2.24
N THR A 207 -5.78 -14.11 1.96
CA THR A 207 -4.88 -13.59 3.00
C THR A 207 -5.50 -12.41 3.77
N ALA A 208 -6.33 -11.57 3.13
CA ALA A 208 -7.05 -10.49 3.80
C ALA A 208 -8.10 -11.02 4.79
N ILE A 209 -8.89 -12.02 4.39
CA ILE A 209 -9.85 -12.71 5.28
C ILE A 209 -9.11 -13.36 6.46
N GLY A 210 -8.04 -14.12 6.18
CA GLY A 210 -7.21 -14.74 7.20
C GLY A 210 -6.66 -13.70 8.20
N ASN A 211 -6.19 -12.56 7.71
CA ASN A 211 -5.71 -11.46 8.54
C ASN A 211 -6.82 -10.83 9.40
N CYS A 212 -8.04 -10.68 8.88
CA CYS A 212 -9.18 -10.21 9.67
C CYS A 212 -9.46 -11.18 10.83
N HIS A 213 -9.54 -12.48 10.56
CA HIS A 213 -9.72 -13.50 11.59
C HIS A 213 -8.60 -13.51 12.62
N ARG A 214 -7.33 -13.35 12.19
CA ARG A 214 -6.18 -13.23 13.08
C ARG A 214 -6.30 -12.02 14.01
N LYS A 215 -6.72 -10.86 13.50
CA LYS A 215 -6.94 -9.64 14.30
C LYS A 215 -8.12 -9.77 15.26
N LEU A 216 -9.17 -10.49 14.86
CA LEU A 216 -10.34 -10.82 15.68
C LEU A 216 -10.07 -11.96 16.66
N LYS A 217 -8.86 -12.55 16.66
CA LYS A 217 -8.46 -13.71 17.48
C LYS A 217 -9.30 -14.98 17.25
N THR A 218 -9.92 -15.10 16.10
CA THR A 218 -10.61 -16.33 15.65
C THR A 218 -9.64 -17.15 14.79
N PHE A 219 -8.56 -17.59 15.41
CA PHE A 219 -7.36 -18.10 14.75
C PHE A 219 -7.62 -19.33 13.88
N GLU A 220 -8.46 -20.27 14.34
CA GLU A 220 -8.82 -21.49 13.59
C GLU A 220 -9.48 -21.17 12.23
N LYS A 221 -10.31 -20.11 12.20
CA LYS A 221 -10.89 -19.65 10.94
C LYS A 221 -9.82 -18.97 10.07
N GLY A 222 -8.87 -18.29 10.69
CA GLY A 222 -7.77 -17.65 10.00
C GLY A 222 -6.86 -18.66 9.31
N THR A 223 -6.51 -19.78 9.98
CA THR A 223 -5.67 -20.84 9.40
C THR A 223 -6.27 -21.41 8.13
N PHE A 224 -7.57 -21.68 8.10
CA PHE A 224 -8.26 -22.19 6.92
C PHE A 224 -8.03 -21.33 5.66
N PHE A 225 -8.13 -20.02 5.77
CA PHE A 225 -7.95 -19.13 4.63
C PHE A 225 -6.47 -18.99 4.22
N PHE A 226 -5.55 -19.02 5.16
CA PHE A 226 -4.12 -19.02 4.86
C PHE A 226 -3.67 -20.33 4.21
N GLU A 227 -4.19 -21.47 4.65
CA GLU A 227 -3.94 -22.79 4.03
C GLU A 227 -4.42 -22.81 2.59
N LYS A 228 -5.66 -22.34 2.33
CA LYS A 228 -6.14 -22.15 0.95
C LYS A 228 -5.25 -21.24 0.09
N ALA A 229 -4.66 -20.22 0.70
CA ALA A 229 -3.72 -19.37 -0.02
C ALA A 229 -2.42 -20.11 -0.36
N LEU A 230 -1.91 -20.99 0.53
CA LEU A 230 -0.73 -21.81 0.28
C LEU A 230 -0.96 -22.96 -0.71
N GLU A 231 -2.18 -23.45 -0.85
CA GLU A 231 -2.53 -24.41 -1.93
C GLU A 231 -2.25 -23.83 -3.32
N ARG A 232 -2.37 -22.50 -3.47
CA ARG A 232 -2.13 -21.79 -4.75
C ARG A 232 -0.70 -21.28 -4.89
N ASP A 233 -0.12 -20.80 -3.81
CA ASP A 233 1.27 -20.34 -3.75
C ASP A 233 1.91 -20.80 -2.44
N PRO A 234 2.56 -21.98 -2.45
CA PRO A 234 3.18 -22.57 -1.26
C PRO A 234 4.26 -21.72 -0.61
N LYS A 235 4.77 -20.70 -1.32
CA LYS A 235 5.81 -19.79 -0.84
C LYS A 235 5.28 -18.40 -0.48
N ASN A 236 3.96 -18.23 -0.44
CA ASN A 236 3.36 -16.94 -0.14
C ASN A 236 3.71 -16.46 1.27
N PHE A 237 4.56 -15.44 1.34
CA PHE A 237 5.04 -14.88 2.60
C PHE A 237 3.91 -14.49 3.56
N TYR A 238 2.85 -13.84 3.05
CA TYR A 238 1.75 -13.34 3.89
C TYR A 238 0.92 -14.49 4.47
N ALA A 239 0.74 -15.56 3.72
CA ALA A 239 0.02 -16.74 4.19
C ALA A 239 0.84 -17.52 5.21
N LEU A 240 2.13 -17.78 4.96
CA LEU A 240 3.05 -18.41 5.91
C LEU A 240 3.13 -17.62 7.23
N PHE A 241 3.31 -16.30 7.12
CA PHE A 241 3.35 -15.41 8.29
C PHE A 241 2.02 -15.46 9.07
N GLY A 242 0.89 -15.42 8.34
CA GLY A 242 -0.44 -15.48 8.95
C GLY A 242 -0.68 -16.77 9.72
N LEU A 243 -0.29 -17.92 9.13
CA LEU A 243 -0.38 -19.23 9.78
C LEU A 243 0.47 -19.31 11.03
N ALA A 244 1.76 -18.95 10.92
CA ALA A 244 2.66 -18.96 12.06
C ALA A 244 2.12 -18.11 13.22
N ASP A 245 1.59 -16.92 12.92
CA ASP A 245 1.04 -16.01 13.92
C ASP A 245 -0.29 -16.53 14.52
N CYS A 246 -1.14 -17.19 13.71
CA CYS A 246 -2.36 -17.86 14.19
C CYS A 246 -2.02 -19.03 15.14
N TYR A 247 -1.08 -19.90 14.75
CA TYR A 247 -0.65 -21.03 15.60
C TYR A 247 -0.01 -20.54 16.89
N ARG A 248 0.79 -19.46 16.84
CA ARG A 248 1.30 -18.79 18.05
C ARG A 248 0.15 -18.27 18.92
N GLY A 249 -0.87 -17.66 18.33
CA GLY A 249 -2.06 -17.16 19.04
C GLY A 249 -2.89 -18.26 19.71
N MET A 250 -2.88 -19.48 19.16
CA MET A 250 -3.49 -20.69 19.72
C MET A 250 -2.58 -21.43 20.70
N ASN A 251 -1.42 -20.86 21.04
CA ASN A 251 -0.38 -21.48 21.87
C ASN A 251 0.21 -22.78 21.29
N GLN A 252 0.11 -23.00 19.98
CA GLN A 252 0.68 -24.13 19.26
C GLN A 252 2.07 -23.77 18.70
N GLN A 253 3.03 -23.53 19.59
CA GLN A 253 4.34 -22.98 19.22
C GLN A 253 5.13 -23.88 18.26
N ALA A 254 5.04 -25.20 18.39
CA ALA A 254 5.73 -26.13 17.49
C ALA A 254 5.31 -25.92 16.03
N LYS A 255 3.99 -25.83 15.75
CA LYS A 255 3.49 -25.51 14.41
C LYS A 255 3.88 -24.11 13.95
N SER A 256 3.85 -23.14 14.85
CA SER A 256 4.30 -21.79 14.54
C SER A 256 5.76 -21.77 14.07
N ILE A 257 6.65 -22.55 14.72
CA ILE A 257 8.06 -22.70 14.36
C ILE A 257 8.22 -23.30 12.95
N GLU A 258 7.40 -24.29 12.57
CA GLU A 258 7.46 -24.90 11.23
C GLU A 258 7.28 -23.82 10.15
N TYR A 259 6.25 -22.98 10.26
CA TYR A 259 5.98 -21.91 9.32
C TYR A 259 7.01 -20.78 9.36
N TRP A 260 7.54 -20.42 10.56
CA TRP A 260 8.65 -19.47 10.63
C TRP A 260 9.89 -19.98 9.91
N ASN A 261 10.21 -21.28 10.04
CA ASN A 261 11.34 -21.89 9.36
C ASN A 261 11.12 -21.91 7.83
N MET A 262 9.92 -22.21 7.34
CA MET A 262 9.62 -22.11 5.90
C MET A 262 9.88 -20.70 5.35
N ILE A 263 9.57 -19.65 6.11
CA ILE A 263 9.90 -18.28 5.69
C ILE A 263 11.42 -18.07 5.68
N LEU A 264 12.14 -18.59 6.69
CA LEU A 264 13.59 -18.45 6.81
C LEU A 264 14.36 -19.28 5.76
N GLU A 265 13.77 -20.32 5.20
CA GLU A 265 14.31 -21.01 4.03
C GLU A 265 14.28 -20.12 2.77
N LEU A 266 13.27 -19.24 2.65
CA LEU A 266 13.15 -18.30 1.55
C LEU A 266 13.99 -17.02 1.77
N ASP A 267 14.04 -16.54 3.00
CA ASP A 267 14.78 -15.34 3.41
C ASP A 267 15.50 -15.59 4.75
N PRO A 268 16.71 -16.21 4.71
CA PRO A 268 17.47 -16.56 5.92
C PRO A 268 17.92 -15.38 6.77
N LYS A 269 17.88 -14.17 6.21
CA LYS A 269 18.29 -12.93 6.89
C LYS A 269 17.11 -12.09 7.36
N ASN A 270 15.91 -12.64 7.39
CA ASN A 270 14.74 -11.92 7.90
C ASN A 270 14.80 -11.78 9.43
N LYS A 271 15.36 -10.66 9.87
CA LYS A 271 15.57 -10.35 11.30
C LYS A 271 14.29 -10.50 12.14
N VAL A 272 13.14 -10.03 11.61
CA VAL A 272 11.86 -10.10 12.32
C VAL A 272 11.42 -11.56 12.52
N ILE A 273 11.58 -12.40 11.51
CA ILE A 273 11.20 -13.81 11.59
C ILE A 273 12.15 -14.58 12.49
N LEU A 274 13.46 -14.31 12.44
CA LEU A 274 14.45 -14.88 13.36
C LEU A 274 14.05 -14.60 14.81
N THR A 275 13.72 -13.37 15.15
CA THR A 275 13.28 -12.99 16.51
C THR A 275 11.99 -13.71 16.90
N ARG A 276 11.00 -13.84 16.00
CA ARG A 276 9.75 -14.56 16.28
C ARG A 276 9.94 -16.07 16.47
N ALA A 277 10.81 -16.69 15.68
CA ALA A 277 11.20 -18.08 15.85
C ALA A 277 11.91 -18.29 17.19
N GLY A 278 12.84 -17.39 17.54
CA GLY A 278 13.48 -17.37 18.85
C GLY A 278 12.48 -17.30 20.01
N ASP A 279 11.47 -16.41 19.91
CA ASP A 279 10.40 -16.30 20.92
C ASP A 279 9.59 -17.61 21.03
N ALA A 280 9.29 -18.25 19.91
CA ALA A 280 8.55 -19.51 19.91
C ALA A 280 9.37 -20.65 20.53
N TYR A 281 10.65 -20.78 20.18
CA TYR A 281 11.59 -21.75 20.80
C TYR A 281 11.74 -21.50 22.30
N ARG A 282 11.91 -20.25 22.72
CA ARG A 282 11.98 -19.89 24.15
C ARG A 282 10.71 -20.30 24.90
N THR A 283 9.56 -20.10 24.29
CA THR A 283 8.25 -20.40 24.91
C THR A 283 8.04 -21.90 25.13
N ILE A 284 8.60 -22.76 24.27
CA ILE A 284 8.57 -24.24 24.46
C ILE A 284 9.74 -24.74 25.33
N GLY A 285 10.58 -23.85 25.84
CA GLY A 285 11.71 -24.19 26.69
C GLY A 285 12.98 -24.67 25.96
N ASN A 286 12.99 -24.61 24.63
CA ASN A 286 14.19 -24.94 23.85
C ASN A 286 15.09 -23.71 23.75
N TYR A 287 15.82 -23.46 24.85
CA TYR A 287 16.64 -22.26 25.02
C TYR A 287 17.85 -22.25 24.08
N ASP A 288 18.41 -23.39 23.74
CA ASP A 288 19.61 -23.48 22.90
C ASP A 288 19.28 -23.02 21.48
N GLU A 289 18.18 -23.49 20.91
CA GLU A 289 17.70 -23.01 19.60
C GLU A 289 17.28 -21.53 19.69
N ALA A 290 16.55 -21.13 20.73
CA ALA A 290 16.17 -19.73 20.89
C ALA A 290 17.38 -18.78 20.89
N VAL A 291 18.48 -19.15 21.59
CA VAL A 291 19.73 -18.38 21.57
C VAL A 291 20.31 -18.27 20.18
N LYS A 292 20.36 -19.36 19.42
CA LYS A 292 20.85 -19.34 18.03
C LYS A 292 20.07 -18.36 17.14
N TYR A 293 18.73 -18.40 17.21
CA TYR A 293 17.89 -17.53 16.41
C TYR A 293 18.01 -16.06 16.80
N TYR A 294 18.03 -15.75 18.10
CA TYR A 294 18.24 -14.37 18.57
C TYR A 294 19.62 -13.84 18.20
N THR A 295 20.66 -14.66 18.33
CA THR A 295 22.04 -14.27 17.96
C THR A 295 22.11 -13.97 16.46
N LYS A 296 21.55 -14.84 15.59
CA LYS A 296 21.47 -14.57 14.15
C LYS A 296 20.73 -13.26 13.84
N ALA A 297 19.66 -12.95 14.57
CA ALA A 297 18.94 -11.69 14.38
C ALA A 297 19.82 -10.48 14.71
N LEU A 298 20.58 -10.55 15.82
CA LEU A 298 21.49 -9.50 16.28
C LEU A 298 22.75 -9.36 15.42
N GLU A 299 23.21 -10.42 14.76
CA GLU A 299 24.30 -10.38 13.78
C GLU A 299 23.94 -9.58 12.52
N ILE A 300 22.66 -9.52 12.17
CA ILE A 300 22.18 -8.75 10.99
C ILE A 300 22.14 -7.26 11.35
N ASP A 301 21.50 -6.93 12.44
CA ASP A 301 21.36 -5.58 12.97
C ASP A 301 20.77 -5.63 14.39
N PHE A 302 20.98 -4.60 15.19
CA PHE A 302 20.42 -4.53 16.54
C PHE A 302 18.89 -4.70 16.52
N ASP A 303 18.42 -5.65 17.33
CA ASP A 303 17.00 -5.92 17.58
C ASP A 303 16.76 -5.99 19.09
N ILE A 304 16.04 -5.01 19.63
CA ILE A 304 15.75 -4.92 21.05
C ILE A 304 14.97 -6.13 21.55
N TYR A 305 14.09 -6.71 20.74
CA TYR A 305 13.28 -7.87 21.15
C TYR A 305 14.12 -9.15 21.22
N ALA A 306 15.05 -9.33 20.29
CA ALA A 306 16.02 -10.42 20.36
C ALA A 306 16.93 -10.29 21.60
N ALA A 307 17.41 -9.08 21.89
CA ALA A 307 18.24 -8.81 23.07
C ALA A 307 17.47 -9.03 24.39
N ILE A 308 16.20 -8.62 24.46
CA ILE A 308 15.29 -8.93 25.57
C ILE A 308 15.09 -10.45 25.66
N GLY A 309 14.91 -11.14 24.53
CA GLY A 309 14.76 -12.59 24.48
C GLY A 309 15.94 -13.33 25.12
N LEU A 310 17.18 -12.92 24.83
CA LEU A 310 18.38 -13.47 25.44
C LEU A 310 18.44 -13.21 26.99
N ALA A 311 18.07 -12.00 27.42
CA ALA A 311 18.01 -11.68 28.84
C ALA A 311 16.95 -12.54 29.58
N LEU A 312 15.79 -12.74 28.94
CA LEU A 312 14.73 -13.61 29.48
C LEU A 312 15.15 -15.07 29.54
N ILE A 313 15.95 -15.58 28.59
CA ILE A 313 16.53 -16.93 28.68
C ILE A 313 17.43 -17.06 29.89
N CYS A 314 18.33 -16.10 30.13
CA CYS A 314 19.20 -16.11 31.33
C CYS A 314 18.36 -16.15 32.62
N LYS A 315 17.26 -15.35 32.66
CA LYS A 315 16.32 -15.35 33.80
C LYS A 315 15.66 -16.73 33.98
N CYS A 316 15.16 -17.36 32.90
CA CYS A 316 14.52 -18.67 32.93
C CYS A 316 15.49 -19.79 33.32
N GLN A 317 16.77 -19.66 32.99
CA GLN A 317 17.84 -20.61 33.39
C GLN A 317 18.40 -20.38 34.80
N GLY A 318 17.87 -19.42 35.56
CA GLY A 318 18.35 -19.08 36.89
C GLY A 318 19.66 -18.29 36.91
N LYS A 319 20.17 -17.82 35.77
CA LYS A 319 21.37 -16.98 35.65
C LYS A 319 21.02 -15.53 35.91
N PHE A 320 20.58 -15.22 37.12
CA PHE A 320 19.94 -13.94 37.42
C PHE A 320 20.91 -12.76 37.34
N GLU A 321 22.17 -12.91 37.74
CA GLU A 321 23.18 -11.86 37.63
C GLU A 321 23.39 -11.46 36.17
N GLU A 322 23.55 -12.44 35.27
CA GLU A 322 23.71 -12.17 33.85
C GLU A 322 22.44 -11.50 33.26
N ALA A 323 21.26 -11.96 33.66
CA ALA A 323 19.99 -11.34 33.25
C ALA A 323 19.92 -9.87 33.69
N VAL A 324 20.29 -9.57 34.94
CA VAL A 324 20.32 -8.20 35.48
C VAL A 324 21.26 -7.31 34.68
N ASP A 325 22.47 -7.78 34.36
CA ASP A 325 23.42 -6.99 33.57
C ASP A 325 22.93 -6.72 32.16
N ARG A 326 22.32 -7.72 31.53
CA ARG A 326 21.68 -7.55 30.20
C ARG A 326 20.52 -6.54 30.24
N PHE A 327 19.61 -6.65 31.20
CA PHE A 327 18.51 -5.70 31.34
C PHE A 327 18.98 -4.27 31.67
N LYS A 328 20.00 -4.10 32.53
CA LYS A 328 20.60 -2.79 32.79
C LYS A 328 21.18 -2.15 31.53
N ASN A 329 21.86 -2.93 30.71
CA ASN A 329 22.40 -2.44 29.43
C ASN A 329 21.28 -2.02 28.48
N LEU A 330 20.19 -2.79 28.38
CA LEU A 330 19.04 -2.44 27.58
C LEU A 330 18.33 -1.16 28.06
N ILE A 331 18.20 -0.99 29.39
CA ILE A 331 17.63 0.24 30.00
C ILE A 331 18.47 1.47 29.65
N ARG A 332 19.80 1.36 29.61
CA ARG A 332 20.66 2.49 29.20
C ARG A 332 20.38 2.95 27.78
N ASN A 333 20.03 2.01 26.88
CA ASN A 333 19.72 2.30 25.48
C ASN A 333 18.28 2.76 25.28
N ASP A 334 17.33 2.26 26.08
CA ASP A 334 15.91 2.63 26.05
C ASP A 334 15.34 2.85 27.45
N PRO A 335 15.63 4.01 28.07
CA PRO A 335 15.23 4.31 29.45
C PRO A 335 13.72 4.46 29.68
N ARG A 336 12.93 4.58 28.59
CA ARG A 336 11.46 4.76 28.68
C ARG A 336 10.69 3.44 28.58
N ASN A 337 11.36 2.35 28.31
CA ASN A 337 10.73 1.04 28.14
C ASN A 337 10.38 0.41 29.50
N SER A 338 9.18 0.66 29.97
CA SER A 338 8.69 0.17 31.27
C SER A 338 8.80 -1.35 31.44
N ARG A 339 8.69 -2.12 30.35
CA ARG A 339 8.81 -3.58 30.38
C ARG A 339 10.18 -4.04 30.89
N LEU A 340 11.27 -3.36 30.49
CA LEU A 340 12.62 -3.70 30.95
C LEU A 340 12.77 -3.55 32.48
N TYR A 341 12.10 -2.53 33.04
CA TYR A 341 12.12 -2.33 34.51
C TYR A 341 11.30 -3.40 35.24
N VAL A 342 10.18 -3.84 34.65
CA VAL A 342 9.39 -4.97 35.19
C VAL A 342 10.24 -6.23 35.23
N ASP A 343 10.83 -6.60 34.08
CA ASP A 343 11.64 -7.82 33.96
C ASP A 343 12.88 -7.77 34.88
N LEU A 344 13.55 -6.61 35.03
CA LEU A 344 14.65 -6.40 35.91
C LEU A 344 14.26 -6.49 37.42
N ALA A 345 13.11 -5.86 37.78
CA ALA A 345 12.58 -5.94 39.14
C ALA A 345 12.21 -7.38 39.53
N GLU A 346 11.68 -8.16 38.58
CA GLU A 346 11.45 -9.58 38.79
C GLU A 346 12.73 -10.38 39.00
N CYS A 347 13.81 -10.07 38.26
CA CYS A 347 15.14 -10.69 38.52
C CYS A 347 15.62 -10.39 39.95
N TYR A 348 15.54 -9.13 40.38
CA TYR A 348 15.91 -8.77 41.76
C TYR A 348 15.04 -9.50 42.80
N SER A 349 13.74 -9.64 42.58
CA SER A 349 12.83 -10.36 43.45
C SER A 349 13.22 -11.84 43.57
N LEU A 350 13.57 -12.49 42.44
CA LEU A 350 14.03 -13.87 42.41
C LEU A 350 15.39 -14.08 43.09
N MET A 351 16.21 -13.03 43.20
CA MET A 351 17.47 -13.01 43.94
C MET A 351 17.30 -12.64 45.42
N ASN A 352 16.07 -12.49 45.94
CA ASN A 352 15.73 -11.99 47.25
C ASN A 352 16.26 -10.55 47.52
N LYS A 353 16.46 -9.75 46.47
CA LYS A 353 16.89 -8.35 46.52
C LYS A 353 15.68 -7.41 46.38
N LYS A 354 14.73 -7.52 47.33
CA LYS A 354 13.44 -6.79 47.26
C LYS A 354 13.64 -5.28 47.30
N ASP A 355 14.58 -4.80 48.08
CA ASP A 355 14.86 -3.37 48.25
C ASP A 355 15.38 -2.73 46.95
N GLU A 356 16.25 -3.43 46.22
CA GLU A 356 16.77 -3.00 44.94
C GLU A 356 15.65 -2.95 43.86
N ALA A 357 14.72 -3.92 43.90
CA ALA A 357 13.55 -3.91 43.00
C ALA A 357 12.64 -2.70 43.29
N ILE A 358 12.36 -2.42 44.56
CA ILE A 358 11.55 -1.28 45.00
C ILE A 358 12.20 0.02 44.55
N LYS A 359 13.48 0.22 44.85
CA LYS A 359 14.23 1.41 44.46
C LYS A 359 14.21 1.66 42.93
N LEU A 360 14.44 0.59 42.15
CA LEU A 360 14.43 0.63 40.70
C LEU A 360 13.07 1.17 40.18
N LEU A 361 11.94 0.65 40.67
CA LEU A 361 10.61 1.04 40.25
C LEU A 361 10.23 2.47 40.71
N GLU A 362 10.68 2.88 41.92
CA GLU A 362 10.52 4.24 42.42
C GLU A 362 11.25 5.25 41.53
N ASP A 363 12.52 4.93 41.18
CA ASP A 363 13.33 5.78 40.30
C ASP A 363 12.69 5.93 38.92
N TYR A 364 12.10 4.86 38.38
CA TYR A 364 11.30 4.96 37.11
C TYR A 364 10.09 5.89 37.28
N LEU A 365 9.31 5.71 38.36
CA LEU A 365 8.10 6.49 38.61
C LEU A 365 8.35 7.98 38.86
N ARG A 366 9.55 8.38 39.25
CA ARG A 366 9.94 9.83 39.33
C ARG A 366 9.91 10.48 37.95
N ASN A 367 10.21 9.71 36.89
CA ASN A 367 10.20 10.20 35.50
C ASN A 367 8.86 9.99 34.81
N ASP A 368 8.15 8.88 35.11
CA ASP A 368 6.84 8.51 34.54
C ASP A 368 5.85 8.07 35.64
N GLY A 369 5.42 9.06 36.44
CA GLY A 369 4.49 8.82 37.55
C GLY A 369 3.11 8.30 37.17
N LYS A 370 2.76 8.25 35.87
CA LYS A 370 1.46 7.78 35.37
C LYS A 370 1.45 6.30 34.98
N ASN A 371 2.58 5.61 35.01
CA ASN A 371 2.67 4.22 34.59
C ASN A 371 1.98 3.29 35.61
N ILE A 372 0.76 2.87 35.29
CA ILE A 372 -0.09 2.05 36.16
C ILE A 372 0.55 0.67 36.41
N GLN A 373 1.18 0.05 35.40
CA GLN A 373 1.79 -1.27 35.52
C GLN A 373 2.93 -1.27 36.53
N ILE A 374 3.83 -0.29 36.44
CA ILE A 374 4.96 -0.14 37.37
C ILE A 374 4.47 0.16 38.79
N ARG A 375 3.44 1.02 38.93
CA ARG A 375 2.86 1.34 40.25
C ARG A 375 2.27 0.11 40.92
N ASN A 376 1.47 -0.67 40.19
CA ASN A 376 0.83 -1.86 40.69
C ASN A 376 1.92 -2.92 41.14
N LEU A 377 2.99 -3.04 40.35
CA LEU A 377 4.10 -3.94 40.72
C LEU A 377 4.80 -3.46 42.00
N LEU A 378 5.08 -2.15 42.13
CA LEU A 378 5.69 -1.56 43.32
C LEU A 378 4.82 -1.78 44.57
N GLU A 379 3.50 -1.58 44.46
CA GLU A 379 2.56 -1.84 45.60
C GLU A 379 2.56 -3.32 46.02
N ARG A 380 2.64 -4.23 45.05
CA ARG A 380 2.73 -5.68 45.32
C ARG A 380 4.05 -6.05 46.02
N LEU A 381 5.14 -5.43 45.66
CA LEU A 381 6.45 -5.67 46.28
C LEU A 381 6.53 -5.07 47.68
N ARG A 382 5.81 -4.00 48.01
CA ARG A 382 5.81 -3.40 49.36
C ARG A 382 5.00 -4.18 50.38
N LYS A 383 4.04 -5.01 49.91
CA LYS A 383 3.30 -5.96 50.75
C LYS A 383 4.16 -7.22 51.02
#